data_d157a46b9b3db2eb189443a1fd944d07
#
_entry.id   d157a46b9b3db2eb189443a1fd944d07
#
_cell.length_a   1.000
_cell.length_b   1.000
_cell.length_c   1.000
_cell.angle_alpha   90.00
_cell.angle_beta   90.00
_cell.angle_gamma   90.00
#
_symmetry.space_group_name_H-M   'P 1'
#
loop_
_entity.id
_entity.type
_entity.pdbx_description
1 polymer ?
#
loop_
_entity_poly.entity_id
_entity_poly.type
_entity_poly.pdbx_seq_one_letter_code
_entity_poly.pdbx_strand_id
1 'polypeptide(L)'
;MLVVGRSPINRVVVAKIVERSGLKTISEAPDTAMAMLRIMAPGTIILDGGSDNKDCDGLMQSILSLRLASGSNLPSVILLSNRAGTPESLSLSSAVDIVVAKPITPERLQPVVEKLLGRC
;
A
#
# COMPACT_ATOMS: atom_id res chain seq x y z
N MET A 1 -8.35 5.31 -1.85
CA MET A 1 -7.16 4.44 -1.69
C MET A 1 -6.01 5.02 -2.48
N LEU A 2 -4.84 5.07 -1.90
CA LEU A 2 -3.63 5.57 -2.56
C LEU A 2 -2.77 4.40 -3.00
N VAL A 3 -2.39 4.36 -4.28
CA VAL A 3 -1.50 3.36 -4.85
C VAL A 3 -0.17 4.04 -5.18
N VAL A 4 0.92 3.55 -4.59
CA VAL A 4 2.24 4.17 -4.70
C VAL A 4 3.23 3.19 -5.29
N GLY A 5 4.00 3.63 -6.27
CA GLY A 5 5.06 2.83 -6.86
C GLY A 5 5.81 3.61 -7.92
N ARG A 6 7.05 3.21 -8.19
CA ARG A 6 7.86 3.81 -9.24
C ARG A 6 7.44 3.37 -10.64
N SER A 7 6.89 2.15 -10.77
CA SER A 7 6.47 1.61 -12.05
C SER A 7 5.06 2.09 -12.41
N PRO A 8 4.88 2.90 -13.47
CA PRO A 8 3.55 3.30 -13.91
C PRO A 8 2.68 2.10 -14.31
N ILE A 9 3.28 1.06 -14.91
CA ILE A 9 2.56 -0.13 -15.34
C ILE A 9 2.00 -0.87 -14.13
N ASN A 10 2.82 -1.07 -13.10
CA ASN A 10 2.36 -1.74 -11.87
C ASN A 10 1.26 -0.95 -11.19
N ARG A 11 1.35 0.37 -11.15
CA ARG A 11 0.30 1.21 -10.58
C ARG A 11 -1.04 1.03 -11.31
N VAL A 12 -1.00 0.95 -12.64
CA VAL A 12 -2.22 0.74 -13.43
C VAL A 12 -2.83 -0.64 -13.14
N VAL A 13 -2.01 -1.68 -13.07
CA VAL A 13 -2.47 -3.03 -12.77
C VAL A 13 -3.13 -3.09 -11.40
N VAL A 14 -2.48 -2.53 -10.39
CA VAL A 14 -3.01 -2.51 -9.02
C VAL A 14 -4.32 -1.72 -8.97
N ALA A 15 -4.36 -0.54 -9.57
CA ALA A 15 -5.56 0.29 -9.58
C ALA A 15 -6.74 -0.43 -10.21
N LYS A 16 -6.53 -1.12 -11.34
CA LYS A 16 -7.61 -1.86 -11.99
C LYS A 16 -8.14 -3.01 -11.14
N ILE A 17 -7.27 -3.71 -10.42
CA ILE A 17 -7.69 -4.78 -9.52
C ILE A 17 -8.55 -4.22 -8.39
N VAL A 18 -8.08 -3.15 -7.77
CA VAL A 18 -8.75 -2.55 -6.62
C VAL A 18 -10.09 -1.93 -7.02
N GLU A 19 -10.16 -1.32 -8.20
CA GLU A 19 -11.40 -0.70 -8.70
C GLU A 19 -12.50 -1.71 -8.94
N ARG A 20 -12.17 -2.98 -9.15
CA ARG A 20 -13.17 -4.05 -9.23
C ARG A 20 -13.94 -4.23 -7.93
N SER A 21 -13.35 -3.83 -6.80
CA SER A 21 -14.02 -3.86 -5.50
C SER A 21 -14.86 -2.60 -5.23
N GLY A 22 -15.03 -1.75 -6.22
CA GLY A 22 -15.82 -0.53 -6.11
C GLY A 22 -15.10 0.65 -5.47
N LEU A 23 -13.77 0.58 -5.38
CA LEU A 23 -12.97 1.63 -4.75
C LEU A 23 -12.41 2.60 -5.78
N LYS A 24 -12.32 3.86 -5.39
CA LYS A 24 -11.61 4.87 -6.18
C LYS A 24 -10.15 4.87 -5.78
N THR A 25 -9.26 5.00 -6.75
CA THR A 25 -7.82 5.02 -6.53
C THR A 25 -7.19 6.31 -7.02
N ILE A 26 -6.11 6.70 -6.32
CA ILE A 26 -5.19 7.74 -6.76
C ILE A 26 -3.84 7.06 -6.87
N SER A 27 -3.18 7.16 -8.02
CA SER A 27 -1.89 6.52 -8.27
C SER A 27 -0.80 7.58 -8.35
N GLU A 28 0.27 7.40 -7.57
CA GLU A 28 1.37 8.36 -7.50
C GLU A 28 2.72 7.65 -7.41
N ALA A 29 3.77 8.32 -7.90
CA ALA A 29 5.12 7.92 -7.60
C ALA A 29 5.46 8.22 -6.13
N PRO A 30 6.48 7.57 -5.54
CA PRO A 30 6.80 7.79 -4.12
C PRO A 30 7.00 9.26 -3.74
N ASP A 31 7.67 10.04 -4.60
CA ASP A 31 7.95 11.45 -4.30
C ASP A 31 6.67 12.28 -4.23
N THR A 32 5.76 12.09 -5.19
CA THR A 32 4.49 12.82 -5.21
C THR A 32 3.54 12.31 -4.15
N ALA A 33 3.60 11.01 -3.82
CA ALA A 33 2.81 10.43 -2.74
C ALA A 33 3.15 11.06 -1.39
N MET A 34 4.42 11.38 -1.15
CA MET A 34 4.81 12.05 0.09
C MET A 34 4.13 13.41 0.23
N ALA A 35 4.05 14.19 -0.86
CA ALA A 35 3.33 15.46 -0.85
C ALA A 35 1.83 15.25 -0.64
N MET A 36 1.26 14.21 -1.24
CA MET A 36 -0.16 13.88 -1.08
C MET A 36 -0.52 13.55 0.38
N LEU A 37 0.35 12.84 1.10
CA LEU A 37 0.10 12.48 2.49
C LEU A 37 0.07 13.68 3.43
N ARG A 38 0.59 14.84 3.00
CA ARG A 38 0.54 16.07 3.80
C ARG A 38 -0.82 16.77 3.71
N ILE A 39 -1.57 16.51 2.65
CA ILE A 39 -2.84 17.21 2.38
C ILE A 39 -4.05 16.29 2.47
N MET A 40 -3.85 14.98 2.51
CA MET A 40 -4.93 14.01 2.65
C MET A 40 -4.49 12.82 3.49
N ALA A 41 -5.45 12.20 4.17
CA ALA A 41 -5.22 10.99 4.94
C ALA A 41 -6.03 9.85 4.32
N PRO A 42 -5.42 9.06 3.41
CA PRO A 42 -6.15 7.94 2.80
C PRO A 42 -6.42 6.85 3.83
N GLY A 43 -7.53 6.13 3.65
CA GLY A 43 -7.88 5.02 4.55
C GLY A 43 -7.00 3.80 4.33
N THR A 44 -6.53 3.59 3.11
CA THR A 44 -5.67 2.46 2.76
C THR A 44 -4.64 2.89 1.72
N ILE A 45 -3.42 2.40 1.90
CA ILE A 45 -2.30 2.67 1.00
C ILE A 45 -1.75 1.34 0.50
N ILE A 46 -1.53 1.22 -0.80
CA ILE A 46 -0.83 0.09 -1.39
C ILE A 46 0.53 0.59 -1.88
N LEU A 47 1.59 -0.01 -1.37
CA LEU A 47 2.96 0.35 -1.71
C LEU A 47 3.59 -0.75 -2.56
N ASP A 48 4.10 -0.38 -3.74
CA ASP A 48 4.95 -1.28 -4.53
C ASP A 48 6.39 -1.11 -4.05
N GLY A 49 6.92 -2.15 -3.42
CA GLY A 49 8.26 -2.10 -2.84
C GLY A 49 9.40 -2.13 -3.85
N GLY A 50 9.11 -2.40 -5.12
CA GLY A 50 10.14 -2.50 -6.15
C GLY A 50 10.97 -3.78 -6.02
N SER A 51 12.17 -3.77 -6.57
CA SER A 51 13.04 -4.95 -6.61
C SER A 51 13.65 -5.31 -5.25
N ASP A 52 13.83 -4.33 -4.38
CA ASP A 52 14.50 -4.51 -3.08
C ASP A 52 13.59 -4.24 -1.88
N ASN A 53 12.30 -4.02 -2.10
CA ASN A 53 11.31 -3.65 -1.09
C ASN A 53 11.56 -2.29 -0.42
N LYS A 54 12.36 -1.41 -1.04
CA LYS A 54 12.76 -0.14 -0.43
C LYS A 54 12.26 1.09 -1.17
N ASP A 55 11.58 0.92 -2.30
CA ASP A 55 11.14 2.07 -3.10
C ASP A 55 10.27 3.07 -2.31
N CYS A 56 9.53 2.59 -1.33
CA CYS A 56 8.60 3.40 -0.55
C CYS A 56 9.06 3.63 0.89
N ASP A 57 10.31 3.31 1.22
CA ASP A 57 10.82 3.46 2.61
C ASP A 57 10.69 4.90 3.12
N GLY A 58 10.86 5.88 2.26
CA GLY A 58 10.74 7.29 2.65
C GLY A 58 9.35 7.70 3.10
N LEU A 59 8.32 6.91 2.80
CA LEU A 59 6.94 7.21 3.18
C LEU A 59 6.58 6.65 4.56
N MET A 60 7.36 5.72 5.10
CA MET A 60 6.99 4.99 6.32
C MET A 60 6.82 5.93 7.51
N GLN A 61 7.72 6.90 7.67
CA GLN A 61 7.64 7.85 8.77
C GLN A 61 6.38 8.72 8.67
N SER A 62 6.03 9.17 7.48
CA SER A 62 4.83 9.96 7.26
C SER A 62 3.56 9.17 7.58
N ILE A 63 3.55 7.88 7.20
CA ILE A 63 2.41 7.00 7.50
C ILE A 63 2.26 6.79 9.00
N LEU A 64 3.36 6.54 9.71
CA LEU A 64 3.34 6.38 11.16
C LEU A 64 2.85 7.65 11.86
N SER A 65 3.26 8.82 11.37
CA SER A 65 2.79 10.11 11.89
C SER A 65 1.29 10.28 11.72
N LEU A 66 0.75 9.87 10.58
CA LEU A 66 -0.70 9.91 10.34
C LEU A 66 -1.46 9.00 11.31
N ARG A 67 -0.93 7.82 11.58
CA ARG A 67 -1.54 6.90 12.55
C ARG A 67 -1.57 7.48 13.94
N LEU A 68 -0.49 8.11 14.37
CA LEU A 68 -0.42 8.78 15.68
C LEU A 68 -1.43 9.92 15.76
N ALA A 69 -1.53 10.72 14.70
CA ALA A 69 -2.45 11.86 14.67
C ALA A 69 -3.91 11.41 14.68
N SER A 70 -4.24 10.28 14.04
CA SER A 70 -5.61 9.77 13.99
C SER A 70 -6.01 9.00 15.23
N GLY A 71 -5.04 8.56 16.04
CA GLY A 71 -5.29 7.70 17.20
C GLY A 71 -5.80 6.31 16.83
N SER A 72 -5.58 5.87 15.59
CA SER A 72 -6.04 4.58 15.08
C SER A 72 -4.96 3.91 14.24
N ASN A 73 -5.28 2.75 13.65
CA ASN A 73 -4.35 2.04 12.75
C ASN A 73 -4.51 2.46 11.28
N LEU A 74 -5.16 3.58 11.03
CA LEU A 74 -5.32 4.11 9.68
C LEU A 74 -4.26 5.15 9.36
N PRO A 75 -3.75 5.18 8.14
CA PRO A 75 -4.11 4.33 7.00
C PRO A 75 -3.57 2.91 7.15
N SER A 76 -4.32 1.93 6.65
CA SER A 76 -3.85 0.55 6.54
C SER A 76 -2.88 0.45 5.36
N VAL A 77 -1.84 -0.37 5.48
CA VAL A 77 -0.77 -0.44 4.47
C VAL A 77 -0.59 -1.87 3.97
N ILE A 78 -0.66 -2.03 2.66
CA ILE A 78 -0.32 -3.27 1.96
C ILE A 78 0.98 -3.03 1.19
N LEU A 79 1.99 -3.88 1.41
CA LEU A 79 3.22 -3.84 0.62
C LEU A 79 3.22 -4.97 -0.40
N LEU A 80 3.47 -4.64 -1.66
CA LEU A 80 3.66 -5.61 -2.74
C LEU A 80 5.15 -5.93 -2.81
N SER A 81 5.50 -7.17 -2.51
CA SER A 81 6.88 -7.59 -2.33
C SER A 81 7.29 -8.64 -3.36
N ASN A 82 8.57 -8.64 -3.73
CA ASN A 82 9.15 -9.72 -4.53
C ASN A 82 9.34 -11.00 -3.72
N ARG A 83 9.18 -10.93 -2.39
CA ARG A 83 9.34 -12.07 -1.48
C ARG A 83 8.02 -12.37 -0.79
N ALA A 84 7.72 -13.66 -0.64
CA ALA A 84 6.61 -14.08 0.20
C ALA A 84 7.04 -13.98 1.66
N GLY A 85 6.11 -13.60 2.54
CA GLY A 85 6.38 -13.50 3.96
C GLY A 85 5.44 -12.58 4.68
N THR A 86 5.76 -12.31 5.93
CA THR A 86 5.04 -11.36 6.78
C THR A 86 5.88 -10.10 6.96
N PRO A 87 5.29 -8.98 7.44
CA PRO A 87 6.10 -7.80 7.72
C PRO A 87 7.28 -8.09 8.67
N GLU A 88 7.08 -8.95 9.66
CA GLU A 88 8.11 -9.32 10.62
C GLU A 88 9.19 -10.17 9.96
N SER A 89 8.83 -11.17 9.17
CA SER A 89 9.79 -12.08 8.54
C SER A 89 10.67 -11.38 7.50
N LEU A 90 10.16 -10.30 6.90
CA LEU A 90 10.90 -9.50 5.91
C LEU A 90 11.60 -8.29 6.53
N SER A 91 11.54 -8.14 7.84
CA SER A 91 12.13 -7.01 8.59
C SER A 91 11.65 -5.66 8.08
N LEU A 92 10.36 -5.57 7.79
CA LEU A 92 9.74 -4.34 7.27
C LEU A 92 9.33 -3.40 8.40
N SER A 93 9.05 -2.16 8.03
CA SER A 93 8.56 -1.14 8.96
C SER A 93 7.26 -1.58 9.64
N SER A 94 7.04 -1.15 10.87
CA SER A 94 5.78 -1.35 11.59
C SER A 94 4.59 -0.66 10.91
N ALA A 95 4.83 0.23 9.96
CA ALA A 95 3.77 0.84 9.15
C ALA A 95 3.11 -0.15 8.20
N VAL A 96 3.78 -1.26 7.86
CA VAL A 96 3.25 -2.26 6.94
C VAL A 96 2.39 -3.26 7.70
N ASP A 97 1.13 -3.41 7.28
CA ASP A 97 0.19 -4.33 7.92
C ASP A 97 0.18 -5.71 7.26
N ILE A 98 0.22 -5.74 5.92
CA ILE A 98 0.11 -6.98 5.15
C ILE A 98 1.08 -6.92 3.98
N VAL A 99 1.68 -8.07 3.68
CA VAL A 99 2.54 -8.26 2.51
C VAL A 99 1.82 -9.15 1.49
N VAL A 100 1.80 -8.71 0.24
CA VAL A 100 1.32 -9.52 -0.88
C VAL A 100 2.48 -9.79 -1.83
N ALA A 101 2.76 -11.06 -2.06
CA ALA A 101 3.87 -11.46 -2.93
C ALA A 101 3.48 -11.26 -4.40
N LYS A 102 4.43 -10.79 -5.20
CA LYS A 102 4.28 -10.72 -6.65
C LYS A 102 4.38 -12.13 -7.25
N PRO A 103 3.77 -12.40 -8.40
CA PRO A 103 3.12 -11.45 -9.30
C PRO A 103 1.80 -10.91 -8.77
N ILE A 104 1.47 -9.68 -9.14
CA ILE A 104 0.24 -9.01 -8.71
C ILE A 104 -0.92 -9.54 -9.57
N THR A 105 -1.84 -10.26 -8.92
CA THR A 105 -3.03 -10.81 -9.58
C THR A 105 -4.27 -10.46 -8.78
N PRO A 106 -5.47 -10.44 -9.41
CA PRO A 106 -6.71 -10.23 -8.68
C PRO A 106 -6.91 -11.27 -7.57
N GLU A 107 -6.54 -12.52 -7.81
CA GLU A 107 -6.70 -13.62 -6.87
C GLU A 107 -5.88 -13.43 -5.60
N ARG A 108 -4.74 -12.73 -5.69
CA ARG A 108 -3.87 -12.47 -4.54
C ARG A 108 -4.20 -11.17 -3.83
N LEU A 109 -4.48 -10.11 -4.59
CA LEU A 109 -4.65 -8.77 -4.03
C LEU A 109 -6.07 -8.48 -3.59
N GLN A 110 -7.07 -8.87 -4.37
CA GLN A 110 -8.46 -8.53 -4.11
C GLN A 110 -8.97 -9.02 -2.75
N PRO A 111 -8.70 -10.29 -2.35
CA PRO A 111 -9.13 -10.76 -1.03
C PRO A 111 -8.50 -9.99 0.12
N VAL A 112 -7.24 -9.58 -0.02
CA VAL A 112 -6.54 -8.81 1.01
C VAL A 112 -7.15 -7.42 1.17
N VAL A 113 -7.43 -6.76 0.05
CA VAL A 113 -8.08 -5.44 0.06
C VAL A 113 -9.45 -5.53 0.71
N GLU A 114 -10.26 -6.51 0.33
CA GLU A 114 -11.60 -6.69 0.87
C GLU A 114 -11.59 -6.99 2.35
N LYS A 115 -10.62 -7.78 2.81
CA LYS A 115 -10.45 -8.08 4.23
C LYS A 115 -10.15 -6.81 5.03
N LEU A 116 -9.25 -5.95 4.54
CA LEU A 116 -8.93 -4.70 5.22
C LEU A 116 -10.11 -3.74 5.26
N LEU A 117 -11.00 -3.81 4.27
CA LEU A 117 -12.20 -2.98 4.22
C LEU A 117 -13.35 -3.57 5.02
N GLY A 118 -13.19 -4.76 5.60
CA GLY A 118 -14.25 -5.43 6.33
C GLY A 118 -15.34 -6.00 5.46
N ARG A 119 -15.04 -6.34 4.20
CA ARG A 119 -16.02 -6.85 3.23
C ARG A 119 -15.99 -8.36 3.03
N CYS A 120 -15.22 -9.07 3.79
CA CYS A 120 -15.12 -10.52 3.61
C CYS A 120 -16.38 -11.26 3.95
#